data_5fa6484af6a40228aa58bf6c53a1300f
#
_entry.id   5fa6484af6a40228aa58bf6c53a1300f
#
_cell.length_a   1.000
_cell.length_b   1.000
_cell.length_c   1.000
_cell.angle_alpha   90.00
_cell.angle_beta   90.00
_cell.angle_gamma   90.00
#
_symmetry.space_group_name_H-M   'P 1'
#
loop_
_entity.id
_entity.type
_entity.pdbx_description
1 polymer ?
#
loop_
_entity_poly.entity_id
_entity_poly.type
_entity_poly.pdbx_seq_one_letter_code
_entity_poly.pdbx_strand_id
1 'polypeptide(L)'
;MYIAFLFLVVIILLMTKEKIPTTPAILALKAQRVDFTLHAYPYEEKGGTKTAAGKLMVDEHRIIKTLIMEDETSKPFIILMHGDKEVSTKSLARTIGVKSVSPCNPAVAEKHTGYRVGGTSPFGTKKAMPVYMEKTINDLPEIFINAGSRGLLARIPVAEIVRILKPVEVNVAI
;
A
#
# COMPACT_ATOMS: atom_id res chain seq x y z
N MET A 1 -20.09 3.65 43.24
CA MET A 1 -19.25 2.71 42.49
C MET A 1 -19.85 2.28 41.16
N TYR A 2 -21.15 2.11 41.02
CA TYR A 2 -21.83 1.74 39.77
C TYR A 2 -21.89 2.82 38.70
N ILE A 3 -21.95 4.10 39.08
CA ILE A 3 -22.06 5.23 38.13
C ILE A 3 -20.75 5.43 37.33
N ALA A 4 -19.58 5.23 37.97
CA ALA A 4 -18.29 5.35 37.28
C ALA A 4 -18.08 4.22 36.27
N PHE A 5 -18.57 3.03 36.55
CA PHE A 5 -18.48 1.88 35.64
C PHE A 5 -19.42 2.04 34.43
N LEU A 6 -20.62 2.61 34.65
CA LEU A 6 -21.56 2.92 33.57
C LEU A 6 -21.01 4.03 32.64
N PHE A 7 -20.35 5.04 33.18
CA PHE A 7 -19.68 6.09 32.42
C PHE A 7 -18.50 5.54 31.58
N LEU A 8 -17.73 4.62 32.13
CA LEU A 8 -16.62 4.00 31.40
C LEU A 8 -17.11 3.11 30.24
N VAL A 9 -18.21 2.36 30.45
CA VAL A 9 -18.84 1.53 29.42
C VAL A 9 -19.48 2.41 28.33
N VAL A 10 -20.08 3.52 28.68
CA VAL A 10 -20.65 4.49 27.72
C VAL A 10 -19.55 5.20 26.92
N ILE A 11 -18.43 5.56 27.54
CA ILE A 11 -17.26 6.11 26.83
C ILE A 11 -16.65 5.11 25.88
N ILE A 12 -16.57 3.83 26.25
CA ILE A 12 -16.11 2.75 25.36
C ILE A 12 -17.09 2.51 24.20
N LEU A 13 -18.40 2.65 24.44
CA LEU A 13 -19.42 2.52 23.39
C LEU A 13 -19.47 3.75 22.44
N LEU A 14 -19.03 4.92 22.93
CA LEU A 14 -18.92 6.17 22.16
C LEU A 14 -17.58 6.32 21.43
N MET A 15 -16.65 5.36 21.55
CA MET A 15 -15.57 5.23 20.59
C MET A 15 -16.21 4.90 19.22
N THR A 16 -16.62 5.95 18.53
CA THR A 16 -17.12 5.91 17.16
C THR A 16 -16.23 4.97 16.36
N LYS A 17 -16.79 3.85 15.91
CA LYS A 17 -16.21 3.07 14.82
C LYS A 17 -15.93 4.09 13.73
N GLU A 18 -14.69 4.54 13.58
CA GLU A 18 -14.31 5.36 12.43
C GLU A 18 -14.80 4.61 11.21
N LYS A 19 -15.73 5.24 10.49
CA LYS A 19 -16.36 4.60 9.34
C LYS A 19 -15.28 4.42 8.27
N ILE A 20 -14.77 3.21 8.16
CA ILE A 20 -13.76 2.88 7.15
C ILE A 20 -14.31 3.27 5.78
N PRO A 21 -13.65 4.16 5.03
CA PRO A 21 -14.13 4.61 3.75
C PRO A 21 -14.14 3.44 2.74
N THR A 22 -15.17 3.38 1.91
CA THR A 22 -15.17 2.48 0.76
C THR A 22 -14.30 3.10 -0.33
N THR A 23 -13.20 2.44 -0.68
CA THR A 23 -12.26 2.88 -1.72
C THR A 23 -12.34 1.99 -2.95
N PRO A 24 -11.87 2.47 -4.13
CA PRO A 24 -11.74 1.61 -5.31
C PRO A 24 -10.89 0.37 -5.05
N ALA A 25 -9.85 0.47 -4.21
CA ALA A 25 -9.01 -0.67 -3.81
C ALA A 25 -9.81 -1.73 -3.06
N ILE A 26 -10.60 -1.32 -2.06
CA ILE A 26 -11.46 -2.24 -1.30
C ILE A 26 -12.48 -2.91 -2.21
N LEU A 27 -13.10 -2.15 -3.12
CA LEU A 27 -14.05 -2.72 -4.08
C LEU A 27 -13.38 -3.73 -5.01
N ALA A 28 -12.19 -3.42 -5.51
CA ALA A 28 -11.42 -4.34 -6.37
C ALA A 28 -11.07 -5.65 -5.63
N LEU A 29 -10.59 -5.57 -4.38
CA LEU A 29 -10.29 -6.75 -3.57
C LEU A 29 -11.54 -7.61 -3.31
N LYS A 30 -12.66 -6.99 -2.96
CA LYS A 30 -13.95 -7.70 -2.78
C LYS A 30 -14.42 -8.37 -4.07
N ALA A 31 -14.33 -7.68 -5.21
CA ALA A 31 -14.71 -8.22 -6.51
C ALA A 31 -13.87 -9.47 -6.88
N GLN A 32 -12.60 -9.50 -6.46
CA GLN A 32 -11.70 -10.63 -6.63
C GLN A 32 -11.84 -11.72 -5.55
N ARG A 33 -12.80 -11.55 -4.62
CA ARG A 33 -13.09 -12.47 -3.49
C ARG A 33 -11.86 -12.75 -2.62
N VAL A 34 -11.04 -11.72 -2.42
CA VAL A 34 -9.87 -11.80 -1.55
C VAL A 34 -10.31 -11.83 -0.10
N ASP A 35 -9.69 -12.68 0.70
CA ASP A 35 -9.78 -12.61 2.15
C ASP A 35 -8.74 -11.60 2.66
N PHE A 36 -9.20 -10.50 3.23
CA PHE A 36 -8.35 -9.44 3.77
C PHE A 36 -8.99 -8.77 4.98
N THR A 37 -8.16 -8.17 5.81
CA THR A 37 -8.59 -7.34 6.94
C THR A 37 -8.11 -5.90 6.76
N LEU A 38 -8.91 -4.94 7.24
CA LEU A 38 -8.58 -3.52 7.17
C LEU A 38 -8.04 -3.03 8.51
N HIS A 39 -6.97 -2.26 8.46
CA HIS A 39 -6.27 -1.70 9.61
C HIS A 39 -6.16 -0.18 9.44
N ALA A 40 -6.97 0.55 10.20
CA ALA A 40 -6.91 2.00 10.24
C ALA A 40 -5.87 2.46 11.29
N TYR A 41 -5.17 3.55 10.98
CA TYR A 41 -4.23 4.19 11.90
C TYR A 41 -4.24 5.71 11.69
N PRO A 42 -3.92 6.51 12.73
CA PRO A 42 -3.80 7.96 12.59
C PRO A 42 -2.72 8.31 11.57
N TYR A 43 -3.12 8.90 10.45
CA TYR A 43 -2.20 9.32 9.40
C TYR A 43 -1.37 10.54 9.86
N GLU A 44 -0.08 10.47 9.62
CA GLU A 44 0.84 11.60 9.81
C GLU A 44 1.46 11.97 8.46
N GLU A 45 1.42 13.25 8.12
CA GLU A 45 2.03 13.71 6.88
C GLU A 45 3.54 13.47 6.91
N LYS A 46 4.10 12.89 5.85
CA LYS A 46 5.50 12.44 5.74
C LYS A 46 5.93 11.36 6.75
N GLY A 47 5.00 10.78 7.50
CA GLY A 47 5.31 9.71 8.47
C GLY A 47 5.75 8.38 7.81
N GLY A 48 5.29 8.13 6.59
CA GLY A 48 5.67 6.95 5.81
C GLY A 48 5.27 5.61 6.45
N THR A 49 5.95 4.57 5.99
CA THR A 49 5.72 3.19 6.48
C THR A 49 6.18 2.98 7.91
N LYS A 50 7.23 3.70 8.34
CA LYS A 50 7.74 3.63 9.72
C LYS A 50 6.69 4.07 10.74
N THR A 51 5.99 5.18 10.46
CA THR A 51 4.90 5.64 11.33
C THR A 51 3.74 4.64 11.35
N ALA A 52 3.35 4.12 10.19
CA ALA A 52 2.31 3.10 10.10
C ALA A 52 2.68 1.83 10.89
N ALA A 53 3.92 1.36 10.76
CA ALA A 53 4.46 0.21 11.50
C ALA A 53 4.37 0.41 13.02
N GLY A 54 4.81 1.57 13.51
CA GLY A 54 4.74 1.91 14.92
C GLY A 54 3.31 2.00 15.46
N LYS A 55 2.39 2.62 14.71
CA LYS A 55 0.97 2.76 15.11
C LYS A 55 0.23 1.42 15.11
N LEU A 56 0.53 0.54 14.18
CA LEU A 56 -0.10 -0.78 14.06
C LEU A 56 0.65 -1.87 14.83
N MET A 57 1.81 -1.56 15.41
CA MET A 57 2.69 -2.53 16.10
C MET A 57 3.05 -3.73 15.22
N VAL A 58 3.41 -3.47 13.96
CA VAL A 58 3.83 -4.47 12.99
C VAL A 58 5.24 -4.16 12.49
N ASP A 59 5.90 -5.18 11.92
CA ASP A 59 7.21 -5.00 11.30
C ASP A 59 7.06 -4.13 10.03
N GLU A 60 7.90 -3.07 9.92
CA GLU A 60 7.92 -2.18 8.75
C GLU A 60 8.25 -2.95 7.46
N HIS A 61 9.05 -4.01 7.55
CA HIS A 61 9.39 -4.87 6.42
C HIS A 61 8.16 -5.52 5.77
N ARG A 62 7.11 -5.76 6.56
CA ARG A 62 5.84 -6.33 6.09
C ARG A 62 4.87 -5.28 5.51
N ILE A 63 5.16 -4.00 5.67
CA ILE A 63 4.38 -2.94 5.03
C ILE A 63 4.95 -2.68 3.65
N ILE A 64 4.13 -2.86 2.62
CA ILE A 64 4.57 -2.73 1.24
C ILE A 64 4.18 -1.35 0.69
N LYS A 65 5.19 -0.63 0.23
CA LYS A 65 5.02 0.64 -0.50
C LYS A 65 4.53 0.36 -1.92
N THR A 66 3.54 1.13 -2.35
CA THR A 66 3.10 1.20 -3.75
C THR A 66 3.68 2.47 -4.36
N LEU A 67 4.74 2.34 -5.13
CA LEU A 67 5.42 3.46 -5.75
C LEU A 67 5.05 3.54 -7.23
N ILE A 68 4.63 4.72 -7.67
CA ILE A 68 4.33 5.00 -9.07
C ILE A 68 5.58 5.62 -9.69
N MET A 69 6.15 4.89 -10.62
CA MET A 69 7.37 5.26 -11.32
C MET A 69 7.09 5.45 -12.81
N GLU A 70 8.02 6.07 -13.51
CA GLU A 70 7.98 6.21 -14.97
C GLU A 70 9.35 5.99 -15.58
N ASP A 71 9.35 5.54 -16.85
CA ASP A 71 10.56 5.43 -17.65
C ASP A 71 10.91 6.77 -18.32
N GLU A 72 12.00 6.82 -19.09
CA GLU A 72 12.44 8.01 -19.82
C GLU A 72 11.45 8.50 -20.89
N THR A 73 10.44 7.68 -21.21
CA THR A 73 9.35 8.04 -22.14
C THR A 73 8.06 8.43 -21.44
N SER A 74 8.14 8.62 -20.10
CA SER A 74 6.99 8.93 -19.23
C SER A 74 5.90 7.85 -19.23
N LYS A 75 6.25 6.59 -19.46
CA LYS A 75 5.34 5.45 -19.30
C LYS A 75 5.29 5.05 -17.82
N PRO A 76 4.12 5.15 -17.18
CA PRO A 76 4.01 4.85 -15.77
C PRO A 76 3.93 3.34 -15.53
N PHE A 77 4.47 2.92 -14.39
CA PHE A 77 4.36 1.57 -13.84
C PHE A 77 4.35 1.61 -12.31
N ILE A 78 3.99 0.49 -11.72
CA ILE A 78 3.97 0.31 -10.26
C ILE A 78 5.15 -0.55 -9.85
N ILE A 79 5.84 -0.18 -8.77
CA ILE A 79 6.75 -1.08 -8.05
C ILE A 79 6.30 -1.24 -6.61
N LEU A 80 6.21 -2.50 -6.17
CA LEU A 80 5.93 -2.89 -4.80
C LEU A 80 7.25 -3.15 -4.10
N MET A 81 7.48 -2.46 -2.97
CA MET A 81 8.72 -2.49 -2.20
C MET A 81 8.46 -2.54 -0.71
N HIS A 82 9.29 -3.24 0.05
CA HIS A 82 9.26 -3.24 1.52
C HIS A 82 9.34 -1.83 2.10
N GLY A 83 8.68 -1.60 3.21
CA GLY A 83 8.62 -0.31 3.88
C GLY A 83 9.99 0.21 4.29
N ASP A 84 10.82 -0.66 4.82
CA ASP A 84 12.18 -0.40 5.32
C ASP A 84 13.26 -0.38 4.23
N LYS A 85 12.89 -0.60 2.96
CA LYS A 85 13.82 -0.65 1.82
C LYS A 85 13.53 0.45 0.80
N GLU A 86 14.55 0.81 0.04
CA GLU A 86 14.42 1.73 -1.10
C GLU A 86 14.62 0.99 -2.43
N VAL A 87 14.15 1.62 -3.50
CA VAL A 87 14.32 1.09 -4.86
C VAL A 87 15.61 1.64 -5.48
N SER A 88 16.51 0.76 -5.86
CA SER A 88 17.62 1.13 -6.75
C SER A 88 17.08 1.40 -8.16
N THR A 89 16.84 2.67 -8.50
CA THR A 89 16.30 3.07 -9.80
C THR A 89 17.22 2.66 -10.96
N LYS A 90 18.54 2.69 -10.72
CA LYS A 90 19.56 2.22 -11.69
C LYS A 90 19.43 0.71 -11.96
N SER A 91 19.30 -0.09 -10.91
CA SER A 91 19.10 -1.54 -11.04
C SER A 91 17.77 -1.87 -11.67
N LEU A 92 16.71 -1.15 -11.29
CA LEU A 92 15.38 -1.33 -11.86
C LEU A 92 15.39 -1.02 -13.35
N ALA A 93 15.94 0.13 -13.77
CA ALA A 93 16.02 0.49 -15.20
C ALA A 93 16.72 -0.59 -16.02
N ARG A 94 17.86 -1.12 -15.51
CA ARG A 94 18.60 -2.21 -16.16
C ARG A 94 17.76 -3.49 -16.26
N THR A 95 17.07 -3.84 -15.16
CA THR A 95 16.26 -5.08 -15.09
C THR A 95 15.09 -5.07 -16.05
N ILE A 96 14.38 -3.92 -16.17
CA ILE A 96 13.22 -3.79 -17.06
C ILE A 96 13.57 -3.34 -18.49
N GLY A 97 14.85 -3.09 -18.78
CA GLY A 97 15.34 -2.79 -20.13
C GLY A 97 15.04 -1.38 -20.62
N VAL A 98 15.02 -0.38 -19.72
CA VAL A 98 14.82 1.04 -20.05
C VAL A 98 16.07 1.87 -19.74
N LYS A 99 16.17 3.09 -20.26
CA LYS A 99 17.34 3.94 -20.04
C LYS A 99 17.40 4.50 -18.63
N SER A 100 16.28 4.92 -18.09
CA SER A 100 16.17 5.47 -16.74
C SER A 100 14.79 5.25 -16.15
N VAL A 101 14.73 5.30 -14.83
CA VAL A 101 13.49 5.20 -14.05
C VAL A 101 13.52 6.30 -12.99
N SER A 102 12.40 6.97 -12.81
CA SER A 102 12.21 7.99 -11.79
C SER A 102 10.80 7.91 -11.18
N PRO A 103 10.62 8.40 -9.93
CA PRO A 103 9.29 8.55 -9.38
C PRO A 103 8.45 9.50 -10.25
N CYS A 104 7.19 9.14 -10.52
CA CYS A 104 6.25 10.05 -11.16
C CYS A 104 6.05 11.31 -10.31
N ASN A 105 5.85 12.44 -10.97
CA ASN A 105 5.34 13.64 -10.30
C ASN A 105 4.04 13.29 -9.55
N PRO A 106 3.83 13.75 -8.30
CA PRO A 106 2.65 13.43 -7.50
C PRO A 106 1.32 13.65 -8.23
N ALA A 107 1.16 14.75 -8.95
CA ALA A 107 -0.07 15.03 -9.70
C ALA A 107 -0.30 14.03 -10.85
N VAL A 108 0.77 13.58 -11.50
CA VAL A 108 0.72 12.56 -12.56
C VAL A 108 0.37 11.20 -11.97
N ALA A 109 1.00 10.83 -10.83
CA ALA A 109 0.70 9.60 -10.12
C ALA A 109 -0.78 9.55 -9.67
N GLU A 110 -1.31 10.64 -9.10
CA GLU A 110 -2.71 10.76 -8.71
C GLU A 110 -3.67 10.65 -9.90
N LYS A 111 -3.31 11.24 -11.04
CA LYS A 111 -4.09 11.14 -12.30
C LYS A 111 -4.19 9.69 -12.78
N HIS A 112 -3.10 8.94 -12.72
CA HIS A 112 -3.05 7.54 -13.18
C HIS A 112 -3.74 6.58 -12.19
N THR A 113 -3.56 6.80 -10.91
CA THR A 113 -4.07 5.88 -9.89
C THR A 113 -5.48 6.23 -9.41
N GLY A 114 -5.82 7.52 -9.34
CA GLY A 114 -7.02 8.01 -8.68
C GLY A 114 -6.86 8.12 -7.16
N TYR A 115 -5.67 7.90 -6.62
CA TYR A 115 -5.36 7.97 -5.19
C TYR A 115 -4.46 9.17 -4.89
N ARG A 116 -4.67 9.79 -3.74
CA ARG A 116 -3.72 10.78 -3.20
C ARG A 116 -2.44 10.11 -2.74
N VAL A 117 -1.31 10.76 -2.93
CA VAL A 117 -0.02 10.32 -2.37
C VAL A 117 -0.15 10.09 -0.86
N GLY A 118 0.42 8.98 -0.38
CA GLY A 118 0.23 8.49 0.99
C GLY A 118 -0.99 7.55 1.17
N GLY A 119 -1.88 7.49 0.17
CA GLY A 119 -3.02 6.57 0.11
C GLY A 119 -3.04 5.71 -1.15
N THR A 120 -1.92 5.64 -1.88
CA THR A 120 -1.83 4.92 -3.16
C THR A 120 -1.88 3.41 -2.97
N SER A 121 -2.82 2.77 -3.65
CA SER A 121 -2.97 1.31 -3.70
C SER A 121 -2.67 0.79 -5.12
N PRO A 122 -2.14 -0.43 -5.27
CA PRO A 122 -2.00 -1.04 -6.59
C PRO A 122 -3.32 -1.60 -7.14
N PHE A 123 -4.37 -1.68 -6.31
CA PHE A 123 -5.68 -2.20 -6.69
C PHE A 123 -6.60 -1.07 -7.12
N GLY A 124 -7.46 -1.32 -8.12
CA GLY A 124 -8.49 -0.38 -8.54
C GLY A 124 -7.96 0.94 -9.07
N THR A 125 -6.78 0.96 -9.66
CA THR A 125 -6.20 2.15 -10.31
C THR A 125 -6.98 2.54 -11.55
N LYS A 126 -7.07 3.86 -11.84
CA LYS A 126 -7.77 4.37 -13.03
C LYS A 126 -7.11 3.91 -14.33
N LYS A 127 -5.79 3.83 -14.36
CA LYS A 127 -5.00 3.37 -15.51
C LYS A 127 -4.41 2.00 -15.18
N ALA A 128 -4.59 1.03 -16.08
CA ALA A 128 -3.85 -0.23 -16.01
C ALA A 128 -2.37 0.05 -16.26
N MET A 129 -1.52 -0.43 -15.38
CA MET A 129 -0.07 -0.22 -15.40
C MET A 129 0.64 -1.55 -15.17
N PRO A 130 1.82 -1.77 -15.78
CA PRO A 130 2.68 -2.88 -15.38
C PRO A 130 2.99 -2.83 -13.89
N VAL A 131 3.04 -3.99 -13.24
CA VAL A 131 3.38 -4.09 -11.82
C VAL A 131 4.67 -4.90 -11.70
N TYR A 132 5.64 -4.32 -11.02
CA TYR A 132 6.87 -4.98 -10.58
C TYR A 132 6.82 -5.18 -9.08
N MET A 133 7.45 -6.22 -8.59
CA MET A 133 7.47 -6.54 -7.16
C MET A 133 8.86 -7.02 -6.74
N GLU A 134 9.39 -6.45 -5.67
CA GLU A 134 10.62 -6.96 -5.06
C GLU A 134 10.43 -8.44 -4.69
N LYS A 135 11.33 -9.30 -5.17
CA LYS A 135 11.19 -10.75 -5.05
C LYS A 135 11.08 -11.25 -3.61
N THR A 136 11.76 -10.58 -2.67
CA THR A 136 11.76 -10.97 -1.25
C THR A 136 10.40 -10.78 -0.57
N ILE A 137 9.46 -10.08 -1.19
CA ILE A 137 8.07 -10.02 -0.71
C ILE A 137 7.42 -11.41 -0.74
N ASN A 138 7.83 -12.30 -1.67
CA ASN A 138 7.33 -13.67 -1.71
C ASN A 138 7.73 -14.54 -0.52
N ASP A 139 8.75 -14.13 0.26
CA ASP A 139 9.18 -14.83 1.46
C ASP A 139 8.24 -14.60 2.65
N LEU A 140 7.29 -13.66 2.52
CA LEU A 140 6.32 -13.32 3.54
C LEU A 140 4.99 -14.07 3.29
N PRO A 141 4.33 -14.59 4.34
CA PRO A 141 3.02 -15.22 4.18
C PRO A 141 1.93 -14.20 3.87
N GLU A 142 2.03 -13.01 4.46
CA GLU A 142 1.08 -11.91 4.34
C GLU A 142 1.77 -10.57 4.51
N ILE A 143 1.19 -9.54 3.94
CA ILE A 143 1.69 -8.17 3.97
C ILE A 143 0.60 -7.17 4.33
N PHE A 144 1.02 -5.95 4.66
CA PHE A 144 0.16 -4.78 4.78
C PHE A 144 0.42 -3.86 3.60
N ILE A 145 -0.63 -3.45 2.91
CA ILE A 145 -0.53 -2.58 1.74
C ILE A 145 -1.66 -1.55 1.76
N ASN A 146 -1.43 -0.37 1.20
CA ASN A 146 -2.43 0.68 1.25
C ASN A 146 -3.74 0.27 0.55
N ALA A 147 -4.85 0.53 1.22
CA ALA A 147 -6.20 0.20 0.76
C ALA A 147 -6.90 1.38 0.06
N GLY A 148 -6.15 2.35 -0.46
CA GLY A 148 -6.69 3.46 -1.26
C GLY A 148 -7.10 4.69 -0.45
N SER A 149 -6.70 4.78 0.82
CA SER A 149 -6.90 5.95 1.67
C SER A 149 -5.70 6.14 2.60
N ARG A 150 -5.36 7.39 2.90
CA ARG A 150 -4.36 7.73 3.91
C ARG A 150 -4.78 7.16 5.26
N GLY A 151 -3.86 6.52 5.99
CA GLY A 151 -4.15 5.91 7.28
C GLY A 151 -4.94 4.60 7.23
N LEU A 152 -4.99 3.92 6.07
CA LEU A 152 -5.71 2.66 5.91
C LEU A 152 -4.89 1.63 5.15
N LEU A 153 -4.57 0.52 5.80
CA LEU A 153 -3.89 -0.62 5.18
C LEU A 153 -4.82 -1.83 5.11
N ALA A 154 -4.66 -2.64 4.08
CA ALA A 154 -5.20 -3.99 4.00
C ALA A 154 -4.09 -4.99 4.35
N ARG A 155 -4.36 -5.92 5.27
CA ARG A 155 -3.55 -7.11 5.49
C ARG A 155 -4.07 -8.19 4.55
N ILE A 156 -3.18 -8.72 3.72
CA ILE A 156 -3.52 -9.62 2.62
C ILE A 156 -2.45 -10.69 2.42
N PRO A 157 -2.79 -11.95 2.13
CA PRO A 157 -1.82 -12.97 1.77
C PRO A 157 -1.03 -12.60 0.51
N VAL A 158 0.28 -12.84 0.49
CA VAL A 158 1.12 -12.53 -0.68
C VAL A 158 0.67 -13.29 -1.92
N ALA A 159 0.20 -14.53 -1.76
CA ALA A 159 -0.36 -15.32 -2.87
C ALA A 159 -1.51 -14.60 -3.60
N GLU A 160 -2.33 -13.82 -2.89
CA GLU A 160 -3.41 -13.03 -3.49
C GLU A 160 -2.88 -11.83 -4.28
N ILE A 161 -1.78 -11.20 -3.80
CA ILE A 161 -1.08 -10.14 -4.55
C ILE A 161 -0.61 -10.68 -5.89
N VAL A 162 0.08 -11.83 -5.87
CA VAL A 162 0.61 -12.48 -7.07
C VAL A 162 -0.53 -12.89 -8.01
N ARG A 163 -1.60 -13.47 -7.48
CA ARG A 163 -2.76 -13.91 -8.28
C ARG A 163 -3.43 -12.76 -9.02
N ILE A 164 -3.63 -11.64 -8.33
CA ILE A 164 -4.43 -10.50 -8.85
C ILE A 164 -3.58 -9.60 -9.74
N LEU A 165 -2.41 -9.20 -9.27
CA LEU A 165 -1.58 -8.21 -9.96
C LEU A 165 -0.64 -8.83 -10.99
N LYS A 166 -0.36 -10.14 -10.88
CA LYS A 166 0.60 -10.87 -11.75
C LYS A 166 1.89 -10.08 -11.95
N PRO A 167 2.55 -9.67 -10.86
CA PRO A 167 3.69 -8.79 -10.93
C PRO A 167 4.89 -9.49 -11.56
N VAL A 168 5.73 -8.72 -12.23
CA VAL A 168 7.06 -9.17 -12.63
C VAL A 168 8.01 -9.03 -11.44
N GLU A 169 8.64 -10.13 -11.04
CA GLU A 169 9.60 -10.11 -9.93
C GLU A 169 10.89 -9.39 -10.33
N VAL A 170 11.39 -8.57 -9.42
CA VAL A 170 12.65 -7.84 -9.55
C VAL A 170 13.45 -7.95 -8.25
N ASN A 171 14.78 -7.76 -8.33
CA ASN A 171 15.68 -7.75 -7.19
C ASN A 171 16.43 -6.42 -7.16
N VAL A 172 15.79 -5.41 -6.60
CA VAL A 172 16.23 -4.00 -6.70
C VAL A 172 16.19 -3.25 -5.37
N ALA A 173 15.92 -3.96 -4.27
CA ALA A 173 15.93 -3.39 -2.92
C ALA A 173 17.36 -2.99 -2.50
N ILE A 174 17.47 -1.80 -1.84
CA ILE A 174 18.70 -1.30 -1.20
C ILE A 174 18.40 -0.80 0.20
#